data_b6d6c271136393008ca22e2899e147fb
#
_entry.id   b6d6c271136393008ca22e2899e147fb
#
_cell.length_a   1.000
_cell.length_b   1.000
_cell.length_c   1.000
_cell.angle_alpha   90.00
_cell.angle_beta   90.00
_cell.angle_gamma   90.00
#
_symmetry.space_group_name_H-M   'P 1'
#
loop_
_entity.id
_entity.type
_entity.pdbx_description
1 polymer ?
#
loop_
_entity_poly.entity_id
_entity_poly.type
_entity_poly.pdbx_seq_one_letter_code
_entity_poly.pdbx_strand_id
1 'polypeptide(L)'
;MQPPSNSAGTATGAENATDDLSQANLAAGQRVFRFDTFGDEQFWTDTAKMNQVVEQNVDPTTALKVGLKVDADGLPPGILQKVDLKSPATTVALLKMNAVVGVQAVVDANNHITRLGITCALCHSTVDNSVMPGIGHRKDGWPNRDLNVGAIIALSPAITAAQKAVYNSWGPGKYDPRFNIDGKSNPLV
;
A
#
# COMPACT_ATOMS: atom_id res chain seq x y z
N MET A 1 42.75 0.50 55.94
CA MET A 1 41.82 -0.25 55.09
C MET A 1 40.70 0.71 54.65
N GLN A 2 40.74 1.12 53.39
CA GLN A 2 39.80 2.06 52.80
C GLN A 2 38.84 1.25 51.94
N PRO A 3 37.51 1.47 52.02
CA PRO A 3 36.55 0.70 51.19
C PRO A 3 36.58 1.18 49.74
N PRO A 4 36.25 0.34 48.75
CA PRO A 4 36.29 0.69 47.36
C PRO A 4 35.12 1.62 46.96
N SER A 5 35.46 2.63 46.20
CA SER A 5 34.49 3.56 45.58
C SER A 5 33.67 2.86 44.52
N ASN A 6 32.35 2.82 44.72
CA ASN A 6 31.37 2.40 43.72
C ASN A 6 31.21 3.54 42.70
N SER A 7 31.74 3.38 41.50
CA SER A 7 31.41 4.21 40.37
C SER A 7 30.05 3.76 39.82
N ALA A 8 29.03 4.59 40.06
CA ALA A 8 27.73 4.44 39.42
C ALA A 8 27.88 4.64 37.91
N GLY A 9 27.65 3.57 37.16
CA GLY A 9 27.53 3.61 35.71
C GLY A 9 26.27 4.44 35.34
N THR A 10 26.48 5.57 34.71
CA THR A 10 25.45 6.41 34.14
C THR A 10 24.69 5.61 33.06
N ALA A 11 23.37 5.49 33.25
CA ALA A 11 22.48 4.86 32.30
C ALA A 11 22.38 5.73 31.03
N THR A 12 23.04 5.26 29.96
CA THR A 12 22.98 5.86 28.60
C THR A 12 21.70 5.45 27.81
N GLY A 13 20.67 4.95 28.49
CA GLY A 13 19.45 4.45 27.86
C GLY A 13 18.32 5.49 27.63
N ALA A 14 18.42 6.67 28.24
CA ALA A 14 17.35 7.67 28.17
C ALA A 14 17.49 8.67 27.00
N GLU A 15 18.69 8.87 26.48
CA GLU A 15 18.94 9.83 25.40
C GLU A 15 18.50 9.31 24.02
N ASN A 16 18.49 7.99 23.78
CA ASN A 16 18.06 7.40 22.50
C ASN A 16 16.53 7.37 22.32
N ALA A 17 15.74 7.32 23.39
CA ALA A 17 14.28 7.25 23.30
C ALA A 17 13.63 8.59 22.91
N THR A 18 14.28 9.73 23.19
CA THR A 18 13.77 11.05 22.81
C THR A 18 14.07 11.40 21.35
N ASP A 19 15.12 10.83 20.78
CA ASP A 19 15.52 11.04 19.37
C ASP A 19 14.61 10.26 18.40
N ASP A 20 14.13 9.08 18.79
CA ASP A 20 13.22 8.25 17.99
C ASP A 20 11.85 8.90 17.77
N LEU A 21 11.42 9.80 18.67
CA LEU A 21 10.14 10.51 18.57
C LEU A 21 10.29 11.96 18.08
N SER A 22 11.44 12.31 17.52
CA SER A 22 11.61 13.63 16.91
C SER A 22 10.64 13.79 15.73
N GLN A 23 10.20 15.05 15.46
CA GLN A 23 9.33 15.35 14.33
C GLN A 23 9.94 14.89 12.99
N ALA A 24 11.27 14.95 12.86
CA ALA A 24 12.00 14.50 11.69
C ALA A 24 11.88 12.97 11.51
N ASN A 25 12.05 12.21 12.59
CA ASN A 25 11.94 10.74 12.56
C ASN A 25 10.49 10.29 12.33
N LEU A 26 9.52 10.97 12.93
CA LEU A 26 8.10 10.70 12.67
C LEU A 26 7.74 10.95 11.19
N ALA A 27 8.21 12.06 10.61
CA ALA A 27 7.98 12.35 9.20
C ALA A 27 8.70 11.34 8.28
N ALA A 28 9.92 10.94 8.61
CA ALA A 28 10.66 9.91 7.87
C ALA A 28 9.93 8.56 7.94
N GLY A 29 9.50 8.13 9.12
CA GLY A 29 8.73 6.91 9.32
C GLY A 29 7.41 6.92 8.55
N GLN A 30 6.70 8.05 8.53
CA GLN A 30 5.48 8.20 7.74
C GLN A 30 5.76 8.06 6.23
N ARG A 31 6.87 8.62 5.73
CA ARG A 31 7.26 8.46 4.33
C ARG A 31 7.52 7.00 3.97
N VAL A 32 8.28 6.28 4.80
CA VAL A 32 8.53 4.85 4.63
C VAL A 32 7.21 4.09 4.61
N PHE A 33 6.36 4.29 5.61
CA PHE A 33 5.06 3.64 5.72
C PHE A 33 4.17 3.86 4.48
N ARG A 34 4.17 5.10 3.94
CA ARG A 34 3.30 5.49 2.82
C ARG A 34 3.82 5.07 1.46
N PHE A 35 5.16 5.07 1.27
CA PHE A 35 5.74 5.09 -0.07
C PHE A 35 6.84 4.05 -0.30
N ASP A 36 7.37 3.40 0.75
CA ASP A 36 8.40 2.38 0.58
C ASP A 36 7.74 1.02 0.27
N THR A 37 8.14 0.43 -0.84
CA THR A 37 7.65 -0.87 -1.31
C THR A 37 8.60 -2.00 -0.91
N PHE A 38 9.75 -1.67 -0.31
CA PHE A 38 10.78 -2.63 0.08
C PHE A 38 11.26 -3.53 -1.07
N GLY A 39 11.17 -3.02 -2.32
CA GLY A 39 11.61 -3.70 -3.53
C GLY A 39 10.64 -4.73 -4.07
N ASP A 40 9.37 -4.71 -3.66
CA ASP A 40 8.36 -5.67 -4.14
C ASP A 40 7.85 -5.37 -5.56
N GLU A 41 8.22 -4.23 -6.14
CA GLU A 41 7.84 -3.84 -7.50
C GLU A 41 8.28 -4.86 -8.54
N GLN A 42 9.42 -5.52 -8.32
CA GLN A 42 9.89 -6.56 -9.23
C GLN A 42 8.89 -7.72 -9.28
N PHE A 43 8.38 -8.14 -8.12
CA PHE A 43 7.40 -9.19 -8.05
C PHE A 43 6.08 -8.78 -8.72
N TRP A 44 5.50 -7.64 -8.33
CA TRP A 44 4.20 -7.20 -8.83
C TRP A 44 4.20 -6.87 -10.32
N THR A 45 5.33 -6.37 -10.84
CA THR A 45 5.49 -6.03 -12.26
C THR A 45 5.90 -7.23 -13.09
N ASP A 46 7.02 -7.89 -12.72
CA ASP A 46 7.67 -8.86 -13.59
C ASP A 46 7.06 -10.26 -13.46
N THR A 47 6.61 -10.64 -12.27
CA THR A 47 6.00 -11.95 -12.00
C THR A 47 4.48 -11.89 -12.12
N ALA A 48 3.84 -11.05 -11.33
CA ALA A 48 2.38 -10.97 -11.26
C ALA A 48 1.74 -10.21 -12.42
N LYS A 49 2.51 -9.43 -13.20
CA LYS A 49 2.04 -8.65 -14.36
C LYS A 49 0.91 -7.65 -14.03
N MET A 50 0.88 -7.16 -12.79
CA MET A 50 -0.20 -6.30 -12.32
C MET A 50 -0.18 -4.91 -12.96
N ASN A 51 0.97 -4.41 -13.40
CA ASN A 51 1.08 -3.18 -14.18
C ASN A 51 0.20 -3.23 -15.44
N GLN A 52 0.26 -4.33 -16.21
CA GLN A 52 -0.55 -4.52 -17.42
C GLN A 52 -2.04 -4.66 -17.07
N VAL A 53 -2.37 -5.35 -15.99
CA VAL A 53 -3.75 -5.49 -15.51
C VAL A 53 -4.35 -4.13 -15.18
N VAL A 54 -3.59 -3.28 -14.45
CA VAL A 54 -4.05 -1.95 -14.06
C VAL A 54 -4.25 -1.06 -15.29
N GLU A 55 -3.30 -1.02 -16.21
CA GLU A 55 -3.39 -0.21 -17.42
C GLU A 55 -4.58 -0.55 -18.30
N GLN A 56 -4.94 -1.83 -18.39
CA GLN A 56 -5.91 -2.33 -19.37
C GLN A 56 -7.31 -2.51 -18.80
N ASN A 57 -7.42 -2.87 -17.50
CA ASN A 57 -8.66 -3.42 -16.98
C ASN A 57 -9.13 -2.80 -15.65
N VAL A 58 -8.34 -1.95 -15.00
CA VAL A 58 -8.71 -1.42 -13.68
C VAL A 58 -9.01 0.06 -13.76
N ASP A 59 -10.28 0.40 -13.93
CA ASP A 59 -10.78 1.76 -13.74
C ASP A 59 -10.93 2.10 -12.24
N PRO A 60 -11.02 3.39 -11.86
CA PRO A 60 -11.18 3.81 -10.46
C PRO A 60 -12.40 3.18 -9.78
N THR A 61 -13.51 2.98 -10.48
CA THR A 61 -14.71 2.36 -9.91
C THR A 61 -14.45 0.91 -9.52
N THR A 62 -13.73 0.18 -10.37
CA THR A 62 -13.31 -1.21 -10.11
C THR A 62 -12.32 -1.27 -8.96
N ALA A 63 -11.35 -0.35 -8.92
CA ALA A 63 -10.37 -0.25 -7.83
C ALA A 63 -11.04 0.01 -6.47
N LEU A 64 -11.99 0.93 -6.42
CA LEU A 64 -12.76 1.23 -5.20
C LEU A 64 -13.64 0.06 -4.75
N LYS A 65 -14.21 -0.71 -5.68
CA LYS A 65 -15.02 -1.91 -5.36
C LYS A 65 -14.22 -3.01 -4.66
N VAL A 66 -12.94 -3.15 -4.97
CA VAL A 66 -12.04 -4.09 -4.27
C VAL A 66 -11.39 -3.48 -3.05
N GLY A 67 -11.84 -2.29 -2.64
CA GLY A 67 -11.46 -1.65 -1.39
C GLY A 67 -10.19 -0.80 -1.44
N LEU A 68 -9.63 -0.52 -2.63
CA LEU A 68 -8.58 0.47 -2.75
C LEU A 68 -9.12 1.85 -2.35
N LYS A 69 -8.25 2.72 -1.85
CA LYS A 69 -8.60 4.05 -1.36
C LYS A 69 -7.82 5.11 -2.14
N VAL A 70 -8.43 6.30 -2.27
CA VAL A 70 -7.81 7.45 -2.90
C VAL A 70 -7.68 8.58 -1.88
N ASP A 71 -6.47 9.07 -1.72
CA ASP A 71 -6.12 10.20 -0.86
C ASP A 71 -6.48 11.50 -1.58
N ALA A 72 -7.49 12.20 -1.07
CA ALA A 72 -7.95 13.47 -1.63
C ALA A 72 -6.90 14.59 -1.51
N ASP A 73 -6.02 14.53 -0.50
CA ASP A 73 -4.97 15.52 -0.30
C ASP A 73 -3.88 15.46 -1.39
N GLY A 74 -3.73 14.33 -2.07
CA GLY A 74 -2.84 14.16 -3.21
C GLY A 74 -3.42 14.63 -4.54
N LEU A 75 -4.68 15.10 -4.56
CA LEU A 75 -5.38 15.46 -5.79
C LEU A 75 -5.49 16.98 -6.01
N PRO A 76 -5.30 17.46 -7.24
CA PRO A 76 -5.65 18.83 -7.58
C PRO A 76 -7.14 19.10 -7.32
N PRO A 77 -7.51 20.29 -6.79
CA PRO A 77 -8.91 20.64 -6.57
C PRO A 77 -9.78 20.47 -7.81
N GLY A 78 -10.93 19.83 -7.66
CA GLY A 78 -11.89 19.65 -8.73
C GLY A 78 -11.50 18.65 -9.83
N ILE A 79 -10.44 17.86 -9.65
CA ILE A 79 -10.02 16.88 -10.67
C ILE A 79 -11.05 15.77 -10.86
N LEU A 80 -11.69 15.31 -9.77
CA LEU A 80 -12.64 14.18 -9.82
C LEU A 80 -13.89 14.49 -10.63
N GLN A 81 -14.27 15.76 -10.79
CA GLN A 81 -15.37 16.18 -11.64
C GLN A 81 -15.00 16.24 -13.13
N LYS A 82 -13.71 16.18 -13.46
CA LYS A 82 -13.17 16.35 -14.81
C LYS A 82 -12.66 15.06 -15.44
N VAL A 83 -12.56 13.99 -14.66
CA VAL A 83 -12.03 12.70 -15.12
C VAL A 83 -13.14 11.66 -15.24
N ASP A 84 -12.95 10.73 -16.17
CA ASP A 84 -13.83 9.57 -16.29
C ASP A 84 -13.39 8.47 -15.31
N LEU A 85 -14.21 8.24 -14.28
CA LEU A 85 -13.95 7.19 -13.28
C LEU A 85 -14.13 5.76 -13.81
N LYS A 86 -14.58 5.59 -15.05
CA LYS A 86 -14.69 4.29 -15.73
C LYS A 86 -13.55 4.03 -16.72
N SER A 87 -12.57 4.92 -16.76
CA SER A 87 -11.40 4.78 -17.64
C SER A 87 -10.17 4.26 -16.86
N PRO A 88 -9.52 3.17 -17.28
CA PRO A 88 -8.25 2.73 -16.72
C PRO A 88 -7.15 3.80 -16.78
N ALA A 89 -7.16 4.66 -17.80
CA ALA A 89 -6.22 5.77 -17.89
C ALA A 89 -6.35 6.75 -16.70
N THR A 90 -7.53 6.88 -16.11
CA THR A 90 -7.73 7.66 -14.89
C THR A 90 -7.03 7.01 -13.69
N THR A 91 -7.05 5.68 -13.58
CA THR A 91 -6.29 4.95 -12.54
C THR A 91 -4.79 5.20 -12.69
N VAL A 92 -4.26 5.14 -13.91
CA VAL A 92 -2.83 5.45 -14.18
C VAL A 92 -2.51 6.89 -13.77
N ALA A 93 -3.39 7.86 -14.07
CA ALA A 93 -3.21 9.24 -13.67
C ALA A 93 -3.22 9.43 -12.14
N LEU A 94 -4.11 8.74 -11.42
CA LEU A 94 -4.16 8.74 -9.95
C LEU A 94 -2.88 8.12 -9.34
N LEU A 95 -2.36 7.04 -9.91
CA LEU A 95 -1.09 6.44 -9.51
C LEU A 95 0.08 7.40 -9.74
N LYS A 96 0.12 8.08 -10.89
CA LYS A 96 1.16 9.08 -11.21
C LYS A 96 1.18 10.25 -10.21
N MET A 97 0.05 10.57 -9.60
CA MET A 97 -0.08 11.58 -8.55
C MET A 97 0.18 11.01 -7.13
N ASN A 98 0.53 9.74 -6.98
CA ASN A 98 0.64 9.04 -5.69
C ASN A 98 -0.64 9.14 -4.83
N ALA A 99 -1.79 9.27 -5.46
CA ALA A 99 -3.07 9.42 -4.78
C ALA A 99 -3.74 8.09 -4.42
N VAL A 100 -3.31 6.96 -4.99
CA VAL A 100 -3.82 5.64 -4.63
C VAL A 100 -3.11 5.15 -3.37
N VAL A 101 -3.85 5.02 -2.28
CA VAL A 101 -3.29 4.68 -0.97
C VAL A 101 -2.65 3.30 -0.99
N GLY A 102 -1.35 3.26 -0.67
CA GLY A 102 -0.61 2.02 -0.53
C GLY A 102 -0.21 1.32 -1.83
N VAL A 103 -0.39 1.98 -2.97
CA VAL A 103 0.10 1.50 -4.27
C VAL A 103 1.05 2.53 -4.85
N GLN A 104 2.25 2.10 -5.19
CA GLN A 104 3.28 2.95 -5.81
C GLN A 104 3.48 2.53 -7.26
N ALA A 105 3.61 3.50 -8.16
CA ALA A 105 3.87 3.24 -9.56
C ALA A 105 4.90 4.20 -10.14
N VAL A 106 5.79 3.67 -10.96
CA VAL A 106 6.63 4.47 -11.86
C VAL A 106 5.95 4.49 -13.22
N VAL A 107 5.49 5.67 -13.62
CA VAL A 107 4.76 5.87 -14.88
C VAL A 107 5.64 6.69 -15.82
N ASP A 108 5.85 6.18 -17.03
CA ASP A 108 6.67 6.83 -18.05
C ASP A 108 5.96 8.02 -18.73
N ALA A 109 6.66 8.66 -19.69
CA ALA A 109 6.14 9.79 -20.44
C ALA A 109 4.93 9.44 -21.33
N ASN A 110 4.78 8.16 -21.69
CA ASN A 110 3.68 7.64 -22.51
C ASN A 110 2.50 7.13 -21.67
N ASN A 111 2.55 7.33 -20.34
CA ASN A 111 1.60 6.86 -19.35
C ASN A 111 1.55 5.32 -19.20
N HIS A 112 2.65 4.61 -19.48
CA HIS A 112 2.80 3.20 -19.15
C HIS A 112 3.37 3.02 -17.76
N ILE A 113 2.83 2.06 -17.00
CA ILE A 113 3.33 1.68 -15.68
C ILE A 113 4.54 0.77 -15.87
N THR A 114 5.75 1.29 -15.66
CA THR A 114 7.00 0.54 -15.78
C THR A 114 7.34 -0.25 -14.54
N ARG A 115 6.89 0.21 -13.37
CA ARG A 115 7.00 -0.48 -12.07
C ARG A 115 5.74 -0.23 -11.25
N LEU A 116 5.29 -1.26 -10.55
CA LEU A 116 4.15 -1.22 -9.64
C LEU A 116 4.52 -2.01 -8.38
N GLY A 117 4.33 -1.42 -7.22
CA GLY A 117 4.58 -2.04 -5.92
C GLY A 117 3.52 -1.65 -4.90
N ILE A 118 3.56 -2.31 -3.75
CA ILE A 118 2.64 -2.03 -2.63
C ILE A 118 3.43 -1.61 -1.38
N THR A 119 2.78 -0.86 -0.50
CA THR A 119 3.36 -0.38 0.74
C THR A 119 2.56 -0.85 1.95
N CYS A 120 3.10 -0.67 3.16
CA CYS A 120 2.38 -0.98 4.40
C CYS A 120 1.01 -0.29 4.47
N ALA A 121 0.90 0.88 3.86
CA ALA A 121 -0.32 1.69 3.85
C ALA A 121 -1.49 1.05 3.10
N LEU A 122 -1.26 0.10 2.19
CA LEU A 122 -2.34 -0.60 1.48
C LEU A 122 -3.33 -1.25 2.44
N CYS A 123 -2.81 -1.97 3.44
CA CYS A 123 -3.61 -2.66 4.44
C CYS A 123 -3.86 -1.82 5.70
N HIS A 124 -2.96 -0.87 6.01
CA HIS A 124 -2.94 -0.13 7.25
C HIS A 124 -3.20 1.37 7.11
N SER A 125 -3.85 1.79 6.01
CA SER A 125 -4.44 3.13 5.88
C SER A 125 -5.82 3.03 5.26
N THR A 126 -6.68 3.95 5.66
CA THR A 126 -7.99 4.16 5.03
C THR A 126 -8.19 5.66 4.76
N VAL A 127 -9.39 6.05 4.37
CA VAL A 127 -9.79 7.45 4.19
C VAL A 127 -11.09 7.73 4.93
N ASP A 128 -11.39 8.99 5.19
CA ASP A 128 -12.59 9.41 5.92
C ASP A 128 -13.86 9.45 5.06
N ASN A 129 -13.76 9.15 3.77
CA ASN A 129 -14.85 9.19 2.79
C ASN A 129 -15.51 10.59 2.63
N SER A 130 -14.81 11.66 2.99
CA SER A 130 -15.33 13.04 2.96
C SER A 130 -15.67 13.55 1.56
N VAL A 131 -15.12 12.95 0.51
CA VAL A 131 -15.40 13.30 -0.88
C VAL A 131 -16.45 12.37 -1.47
N MET A 132 -16.22 11.06 -1.39
CA MET A 132 -17.15 9.99 -1.75
C MET A 132 -16.68 8.66 -1.14
N PRO A 133 -17.49 7.59 -1.16
CA PRO A 133 -17.05 6.30 -0.65
C PRO A 133 -15.71 5.84 -1.23
N GLY A 134 -14.70 5.63 -0.38
CA GLY A 134 -13.34 5.25 -0.76
C GLY A 134 -12.42 6.42 -1.15
N ILE A 135 -12.89 7.66 -1.17
CA ILE A 135 -12.11 8.86 -1.48
C ILE A 135 -12.28 9.90 -0.36
N GLY A 136 -11.19 10.38 0.20
CA GLY A 136 -11.22 11.38 1.27
C GLY A 136 -9.84 11.61 1.86
N HIS A 137 -9.78 12.26 3.02
CA HIS A 137 -8.55 12.52 3.75
C HIS A 137 -8.01 11.23 4.36
N ARG A 138 -6.72 11.00 4.20
CA ARG A 138 -6.04 9.77 4.59
C ARG A 138 -5.92 9.62 6.11
N LYS A 139 -6.15 8.40 6.59
CA LYS A 139 -5.99 7.99 7.99
C LYS A 139 -4.96 6.86 8.07
N ASP A 140 -3.70 7.22 8.33
CA ASP A 140 -2.63 6.24 8.53
C ASP A 140 -2.80 5.49 9.85
N GLY A 141 -2.38 4.22 9.88
CA GLY A 141 -2.49 3.35 11.04
C GLY A 141 -3.88 2.74 11.25
N TRP A 142 -4.88 3.10 10.44
CA TRP A 142 -6.21 2.50 10.49
C TRP A 142 -6.31 1.32 9.51
N PRO A 143 -6.83 0.15 9.93
CA PRO A 143 -6.95 -0.99 9.04
C PRO A 143 -7.95 -0.72 7.90
N ASN A 144 -7.56 -1.05 6.68
CA ASN A 144 -8.44 -1.01 5.52
C ASN A 144 -9.28 -2.30 5.46
N ARG A 145 -10.40 -2.32 6.14
CA ARG A 145 -11.29 -3.49 6.23
C ARG A 145 -12.05 -3.78 4.94
N ASP A 146 -12.10 -2.83 4.01
CA ASP A 146 -12.77 -2.99 2.71
C ASP A 146 -11.86 -3.65 1.68
N LEU A 147 -10.54 -3.67 1.92
CA LEU A 147 -9.57 -4.20 0.99
C LEU A 147 -9.76 -5.71 0.78
N ASN A 148 -10.07 -6.08 -0.45
CA ASN A 148 -10.18 -7.48 -0.87
C ASN A 148 -8.89 -7.91 -1.56
N VAL A 149 -7.87 -8.23 -0.76
CA VAL A 149 -6.54 -8.65 -1.24
C VAL A 149 -6.66 -9.85 -2.18
N GLY A 150 -7.49 -10.82 -1.83
CA GLY A 150 -7.69 -12.01 -2.66
C GLY A 150 -8.24 -11.68 -4.05
N ALA A 151 -9.26 -10.83 -4.13
CA ALA A 151 -9.81 -10.41 -5.42
C ALA A 151 -8.78 -9.62 -6.26
N ILE A 152 -7.93 -8.81 -5.64
CA ILE A 152 -6.85 -8.09 -6.33
C ILE A 152 -5.82 -9.07 -6.89
N ILE A 153 -5.34 -10.03 -6.08
CA ILE A 153 -4.40 -11.06 -6.51
C ILE A 153 -4.99 -11.90 -7.65
N ALA A 154 -6.27 -12.24 -7.57
CA ALA A 154 -6.96 -13.04 -8.58
C ALA A 154 -7.04 -12.38 -9.97
N LEU A 155 -6.78 -11.07 -10.08
CA LEU A 155 -6.66 -10.39 -11.38
C LEU A 155 -5.37 -10.75 -12.13
N SER A 156 -4.34 -11.23 -11.43
CA SER A 156 -3.06 -11.57 -12.06
C SER A 156 -3.23 -12.65 -13.15
N PRO A 157 -2.67 -12.42 -14.35
CA PRO A 157 -2.64 -13.45 -15.39
C PRO A 157 -1.64 -14.57 -15.10
N ALA A 158 -0.75 -14.39 -14.12
CA ALA A 158 0.32 -15.34 -13.81
C ALA A 158 -0.15 -16.50 -12.92
N ILE A 159 -1.38 -16.48 -12.41
CA ILE A 159 -1.90 -17.52 -11.53
C ILE A 159 -2.96 -18.39 -12.22
N THR A 160 -3.04 -19.64 -11.80
CA THR A 160 -3.98 -20.64 -12.34
C THR A 160 -5.43 -20.38 -11.90
N ALA A 161 -6.39 -20.97 -12.60
CA ALA A 161 -7.79 -20.91 -12.22
C ALA A 161 -8.07 -21.47 -10.81
N ALA A 162 -7.35 -22.53 -10.40
CA ALA A 162 -7.46 -23.10 -9.05
C ALA A 162 -6.97 -22.11 -7.98
N GLN A 163 -5.84 -21.43 -8.21
CA GLN A 163 -5.35 -20.38 -7.30
C GLN A 163 -6.31 -19.20 -7.22
N LYS A 164 -6.86 -18.75 -8.36
CA LYS A 164 -7.88 -17.68 -8.40
C LYS A 164 -9.10 -18.02 -7.53
N ALA A 165 -9.56 -19.28 -7.57
CA ALA A 165 -10.68 -19.70 -6.74
C ALA A 165 -10.37 -19.59 -5.24
N VAL A 166 -9.14 -19.95 -4.81
CA VAL A 166 -8.70 -19.79 -3.42
C VAL A 166 -8.67 -18.32 -3.03
N TYR A 167 -8.01 -17.46 -3.81
CA TYR A 167 -7.90 -16.03 -3.51
C TYR A 167 -9.28 -15.35 -3.46
N ASN A 168 -10.17 -15.63 -4.40
CA ASN A 168 -11.52 -15.08 -4.43
C ASN A 168 -12.39 -15.52 -3.24
N SER A 169 -12.05 -16.62 -2.56
CA SER A 169 -12.79 -17.09 -1.39
C SER A 169 -12.52 -16.29 -0.11
N TRP A 170 -11.47 -15.45 -0.08
CA TRP A 170 -11.09 -14.73 1.13
C TRP A 170 -12.10 -13.66 1.52
N GLY A 171 -12.47 -12.79 0.57
CA GLY A 171 -13.33 -11.64 0.81
C GLY A 171 -12.62 -10.43 1.44
N PRO A 172 -13.35 -9.30 1.63
CA PRO A 172 -12.78 -8.06 2.17
C PRO A 172 -12.21 -8.22 3.58
N GLY A 173 -11.11 -7.53 3.85
CA GLY A 173 -10.45 -7.47 5.14
C GLY A 173 -9.79 -8.78 5.60
N LYS A 174 -9.65 -9.75 4.71
CA LYS A 174 -9.08 -11.06 5.03
C LYS A 174 -7.82 -11.33 4.20
N TYR A 175 -6.88 -12.02 4.83
CA TYR A 175 -5.64 -12.49 4.24
C TYR A 175 -5.27 -13.84 4.83
N ASP A 176 -4.94 -14.81 3.98
CA ASP A 176 -4.47 -16.12 4.40
C ASP A 176 -2.98 -16.28 4.05
N PRO A 177 -2.06 -16.19 5.02
CA PRO A 177 -0.62 -16.23 4.77
C PRO A 177 -0.12 -17.58 4.24
N ARG A 178 -0.93 -18.62 4.26
CA ARG A 178 -0.58 -19.92 3.68
C ARG A 178 -0.52 -19.89 2.15
N PHE A 179 -1.15 -18.88 1.53
CA PHE A 179 -1.26 -18.75 0.08
C PHE A 179 -0.59 -17.46 -0.42
N ASN A 180 0.65 -17.22 0.00
CA ASN A 180 1.40 -16.08 -0.51
C ASN A 180 1.68 -16.23 -2.00
N ILE A 181 1.29 -15.23 -2.76
CA ILE A 181 1.52 -15.19 -4.21
C ILE A 181 3.01 -15.09 -4.57
N ASP A 182 3.83 -14.50 -3.71
CA ASP A 182 5.28 -14.32 -3.92
C ASP A 182 6.10 -15.62 -3.79
N GLY A 183 5.43 -16.76 -3.58
CA GLY A 183 6.07 -18.05 -3.39
C GLY A 183 6.81 -18.22 -2.07
N LYS A 184 6.81 -17.20 -1.21
CA LYS A 184 7.38 -17.25 0.14
C LYS A 184 6.33 -17.76 1.12
N SER A 185 5.79 -18.94 0.85
CA SER A 185 4.87 -19.57 1.79
C SER A 185 5.55 -19.78 3.14
N ASN A 186 4.87 -19.41 4.20
CA ASN A 186 5.33 -19.76 5.53
C ASN A 186 5.00 -21.24 5.79
N PRO A 187 5.97 -22.15 5.81
CA PRO A 187 5.72 -23.57 6.00
C PRO A 187 5.24 -23.92 7.42
N LEU A 188 5.21 -22.94 8.32
CA LEU A 188 4.80 -23.10 9.71
C LEU A 188 3.34 -22.68 9.97
N VAL A 189 2.60 -22.30 8.93
CA VAL A 189 1.19 -21.90 9.05
C VAL A 189 0.30 -22.94 8.39
#